data_2ea9aae1646d44f89d854042a378e355
#
_entry.id   2ea9aae1646d44f89d854042a378e355
#
_cell.length_a   1.000
_cell.length_b   1.000
_cell.length_c   1.000
_cell.angle_alpha   90.00
_cell.angle_beta   90.00
_cell.angle_gamma   90.00
#
_symmetry.space_group_name_H-M   'P 1'
#
loop_
_entity.id
_entity.type
_entity.pdbx_description
1 polymer ?
#
loop_
_entity_poly.entity_id
_entity_poly.type
_entity_poly.pdbx_seq_one_letter_code
_entity_poly.pdbx_strand_id
1 'polypeptide(L)'
;KEALMEPIDITELQARGASNRAEELRLELYEKVNALGIGAQGLGGLTTVLDIKVKDFPTHAANLPVAMIPNCAATRHAHFTLDGSGPVMLDPPSLEDWPKLTYDASKGTRVDLDNITPDMVASWKPGQTLLLNGKLLTGRDAAHKRIQDMLAKGEKLPVDFTDRVIYYVGPVDPVRDEVMGPAGPTTATRMDKFTEMMLSSTGLIGMIGKAERGPVAIEAIKKHKSAYMMA
;
A
#
# COMPACT_ATOMS: atom_id res chain seq x y z
N LYS A 1 7.17 20.26 5.53
CA LYS A 1 6.43 20.04 6.78
C LYS A 1 5.27 21.01 6.96
N GLU A 2 5.50 22.32 6.78
CA GLU A 2 4.44 23.33 6.90
C GLU A 2 3.25 23.07 5.98
N ALA A 3 3.49 22.71 4.72
CA ALA A 3 2.42 22.36 3.79
C ALA A 3 1.58 21.18 4.28
N LEU A 4 2.21 20.16 4.89
CA LEU A 4 1.50 19.01 5.44
C LEU A 4 0.69 19.35 6.70
N MET A 5 1.07 20.41 7.40
CA MET A 5 0.38 20.88 8.61
C MET A 5 -0.76 21.85 8.31
N GLU A 6 -1.00 22.17 7.04
CA GLU A 6 -2.15 22.99 6.64
C GLU A 6 -3.46 22.25 6.97
N PRO A 7 -4.28 22.76 7.90
CA PRO A 7 -5.46 22.07 8.39
C PRO A 7 -6.58 21.94 7.36
N ILE A 8 -6.68 22.95 6.46
CA ILE A 8 -7.75 22.98 5.46
C ILE A 8 -7.46 21.93 4.37
N ASP A 9 -8.30 20.93 4.27
CA ASP A 9 -8.23 19.91 3.21
C ASP A 9 -8.92 20.39 1.92
N ILE A 10 -8.82 19.57 0.87
CA ILE A 10 -9.36 19.91 -0.44
C ILE A 10 -10.89 19.96 -0.41
N THR A 11 -11.55 19.13 0.40
CA THR A 11 -13.02 19.07 0.50
C THR A 11 -13.57 20.34 1.14
N GLU A 12 -12.96 20.79 2.22
CA GLU A 12 -13.30 22.06 2.85
C GLU A 12 -13.04 23.24 1.91
N LEU A 13 -11.90 23.18 1.19
CA LEU A 13 -11.56 24.23 0.23
C LEU A 13 -12.53 24.30 -0.94
N GLN A 14 -13.02 23.16 -1.44
CA GLN A 14 -14.06 23.10 -2.47
C GLN A 14 -15.38 23.66 -1.96
N ALA A 15 -15.73 23.41 -0.71
CA ALA A 15 -16.98 23.86 -0.10
C ALA A 15 -17.01 25.38 0.13
N ARG A 16 -15.92 25.98 0.61
CA ARG A 16 -15.86 27.41 0.93
C ARG A 16 -15.33 28.31 -0.21
N GLY A 17 -14.67 27.72 -1.19
CA GLY A 17 -13.98 28.45 -2.23
C GLY A 17 -12.57 28.92 -1.82
N ALA A 18 -11.77 29.23 -2.84
CA ALA A 18 -10.41 29.77 -2.65
C ALA A 18 -10.43 31.25 -2.26
N SER A 19 -9.57 31.64 -1.33
CA SER A 19 -9.40 33.01 -0.86
C SER A 19 -8.09 33.67 -1.34
N ASN A 20 -7.20 32.89 -1.93
CA ASN A 20 -5.91 33.37 -2.43
C ASN A 20 -5.39 32.48 -3.58
N ARG A 21 -4.34 32.93 -4.24
CA ARG A 21 -3.77 32.25 -5.42
C ARG A 21 -3.26 30.83 -5.12
N ALA A 22 -2.69 30.59 -3.96
CA ALA A 22 -2.20 29.25 -3.59
C ALA A 22 -3.37 28.26 -3.45
N GLU A 23 -4.49 28.70 -2.89
CA GLU A 23 -5.70 27.89 -2.78
C GLU A 23 -6.38 27.64 -4.13
N GLU A 24 -6.44 28.67 -5.01
CA GLU A 24 -6.90 28.47 -6.39
C GLU A 24 -6.07 27.40 -7.11
N LEU A 25 -4.75 27.47 -6.95
CA LEU A 25 -3.83 26.52 -7.55
C LEU A 25 -4.01 25.10 -6.98
N ARG A 26 -4.33 24.96 -5.69
CA ARG A 26 -4.68 23.66 -5.09
C ARG A 26 -5.88 23.04 -5.78
N LEU A 27 -6.96 23.79 -5.99
CA LEU A 27 -8.18 23.31 -6.67
C LEU A 27 -7.87 22.94 -8.11
N GLU A 28 -7.19 23.81 -8.85
CA GLU A 28 -6.84 23.57 -10.25
C GLU A 28 -5.97 22.31 -10.42
N LEU A 29 -4.96 22.13 -9.60
CA LEU A 29 -4.08 20.96 -9.64
C LEU A 29 -4.80 19.69 -9.24
N TYR A 30 -5.68 19.75 -8.24
CA TYR A 30 -6.48 18.61 -7.83
C TYR A 30 -7.34 18.06 -8.98
N GLU A 31 -8.05 18.94 -9.69
CA GLU A 31 -8.84 18.57 -10.85
C GLU A 31 -7.98 18.00 -11.97
N LYS A 32 -6.91 18.71 -12.35
CA LYS A 32 -6.02 18.29 -13.44
C LYS A 32 -5.34 16.96 -13.21
N VAL A 33 -4.83 16.73 -12.00
CA VAL A 33 -4.13 15.48 -11.66
C VAL A 33 -5.11 14.29 -11.61
N ASN A 34 -6.31 14.48 -11.07
CA ASN A 34 -7.32 13.43 -11.07
C ASN A 34 -7.87 13.16 -12.48
N ALA A 35 -7.99 14.20 -13.33
CA ALA A 35 -8.41 14.03 -14.72
C ALA A 35 -7.44 13.21 -15.58
N LEU A 36 -6.20 12.98 -15.14
CA LEU A 36 -5.26 12.09 -15.83
C LEU A 36 -5.75 10.63 -15.85
N GLY A 37 -6.61 10.23 -14.90
CA GLY A 37 -7.18 8.87 -14.86
C GLY A 37 -6.14 7.77 -14.59
N ILE A 38 -4.94 8.12 -14.15
CA ILE A 38 -3.86 7.15 -13.89
C ILE A 38 -4.04 6.42 -12.57
N GLY A 39 -4.85 6.96 -11.66
CA GLY A 39 -5.14 6.38 -10.36
C GLY A 39 -3.94 6.35 -9.41
N ALA A 40 -4.14 5.70 -8.28
CA ALA A 40 -3.08 5.53 -7.29
C ALA A 40 -1.91 4.75 -7.88
N GLN A 41 -0.72 5.33 -7.85
CA GLN A 41 0.53 4.74 -8.36
C GLN A 41 0.50 4.33 -9.85
N GLY A 42 -0.35 4.96 -10.65
CA GLY A 42 -0.47 4.64 -12.07
C GLY A 42 -1.18 3.31 -12.38
N LEU A 43 -1.88 2.73 -11.41
CA LEU A 43 -2.60 1.46 -11.58
C LEU A 43 -4.01 1.61 -12.17
N GLY A 44 -4.38 2.81 -12.55
CA GLY A 44 -5.70 3.14 -13.05
C GLY A 44 -6.69 3.55 -11.94
N GLY A 45 -7.77 4.19 -12.32
CA GLY A 45 -8.83 4.64 -11.41
C GLY A 45 -9.09 6.13 -11.48
N LEU A 46 -10.16 6.56 -10.81
CA LEU A 46 -10.63 7.95 -10.84
C LEU A 46 -9.86 8.87 -9.89
N THR A 47 -9.23 8.32 -8.85
CA THR A 47 -8.54 9.11 -7.83
C THR A 47 -7.03 8.87 -7.91
N THR A 48 -6.31 9.88 -8.36
CA THR A 48 -4.84 9.90 -8.40
C THR A 48 -4.27 10.56 -7.14
N VAL A 49 -4.87 11.67 -6.72
CA VAL A 49 -4.53 12.39 -5.49
C VAL A 49 -5.75 12.62 -4.62
N LEU A 50 -5.58 12.53 -3.31
CA LEU A 50 -6.63 12.80 -2.32
C LEU A 50 -6.64 14.26 -1.87
N ASP A 51 -5.48 14.91 -1.84
CA ASP A 51 -5.33 16.32 -1.50
C ASP A 51 -4.05 16.89 -2.13
N ILE A 52 -4.03 18.20 -2.32
CA ILE A 52 -2.85 18.95 -2.77
C ILE A 52 -2.65 20.12 -1.83
N LYS A 53 -1.45 20.26 -1.33
CA LYS A 53 -1.03 21.40 -0.52
C LYS A 53 -0.03 22.25 -1.33
N VAL A 54 -0.23 23.54 -1.33
CA VAL A 54 0.63 24.51 -2.02
C VAL A 54 1.15 25.51 -1.01
N LYS A 55 2.45 25.77 -1.06
CA LYS A 55 3.11 26.86 -0.34
C LYS A 55 3.93 27.66 -1.34
N ASP A 56 3.79 28.96 -1.29
CA ASP A 56 4.55 29.91 -2.06
C ASP A 56 5.59 30.61 -1.18
N PHE A 57 6.75 30.86 -1.77
CA PHE A 57 7.84 31.58 -1.12
C PHE A 57 8.41 32.61 -2.08
N PRO A 58 8.84 33.76 -1.59
CA PRO A 58 9.57 34.74 -2.42
C PRO A 58 10.80 34.13 -3.07
N THR A 59 10.94 34.28 -4.36
CA THR A 59 12.09 33.81 -5.12
C THR A 59 12.77 34.94 -5.87
N HIS A 60 14.01 34.70 -6.33
CA HIS A 60 14.72 35.64 -7.17
C HIS A 60 14.06 35.73 -8.55
N ALA A 61 13.92 36.95 -9.10
CA ALA A 61 13.21 37.18 -10.36
C ALA A 61 13.77 36.43 -11.59
N ALA A 62 15.01 35.96 -11.54
CA ALA A 62 15.64 35.19 -12.60
C ALA A 62 15.32 33.67 -12.53
N ASN A 63 14.64 33.18 -11.48
CA ASN A 63 14.37 31.78 -11.25
C ASN A 63 12.94 31.59 -10.75
N LEU A 64 12.28 30.50 -11.21
CA LEU A 64 11.01 30.01 -10.71
C LEU A 64 11.21 28.57 -10.22
N PRO A 65 11.89 28.37 -9.07
CA PRO A 65 12.08 27.03 -8.54
C PRO A 65 10.74 26.44 -8.07
N VAL A 66 10.46 25.23 -8.49
CA VAL A 66 9.28 24.45 -8.07
C VAL A 66 9.77 23.13 -7.48
N ALA A 67 9.25 22.79 -6.31
CA ALA A 67 9.46 21.48 -5.71
C ALA A 67 8.13 20.76 -5.57
N MET A 68 8.06 19.50 -6.03
CA MET A 68 6.91 18.63 -5.84
C MET A 68 7.32 17.47 -4.94
N ILE A 69 6.53 17.23 -3.90
CA ILE A 69 6.77 16.18 -2.91
C ILE A 69 5.56 15.25 -2.89
N PRO A 70 5.58 14.15 -3.67
CA PRO A 70 4.54 13.15 -3.58
C PRO A 70 4.56 12.48 -2.19
N ASN A 71 3.39 12.36 -1.57
CA ASN A 71 3.24 11.72 -0.28
C ASN A 71 2.21 10.58 -0.38
N CYS A 72 2.33 9.60 0.51
CA CYS A 72 1.38 8.51 0.57
C CYS A 72 0.01 9.00 1.06
N ALA A 73 -1.08 8.42 0.53
CA ALA A 73 -2.44 8.66 0.98
C ALA A 73 -2.70 8.22 2.43
N ALA A 74 -1.83 7.39 3.01
CA ALA A 74 -1.92 7.02 4.42
C ALA A 74 -1.70 8.26 5.30
N THR A 75 -2.78 8.87 5.74
CA THR A 75 -2.75 10.00 6.65
C THR A 75 -2.22 9.56 8.01
N ARG A 76 -1.16 10.24 8.46
CA ARG A 76 -0.51 9.98 9.76
C ARG A 76 -0.44 11.26 10.59
N HIS A 77 -1.39 12.15 10.37
CA HIS A 77 -1.51 13.42 11.06
C HIS A 77 -2.83 13.44 11.84
N ALA A 78 -2.78 13.99 13.04
CA ALA A 78 -3.96 14.30 13.83
C ALA A 78 -3.83 15.75 14.28
N HIS A 79 -4.88 16.53 14.12
CA HIS A 79 -4.98 17.90 14.61
C HIS A 79 -5.83 17.89 15.89
N PHE A 80 -5.33 18.51 16.93
CA PHE A 80 -6.05 18.62 18.20
C PHE A 80 -5.59 19.88 18.94
N THR A 81 -6.42 20.34 19.87
CA THR A 81 -6.10 21.48 20.70
C THR A 81 -5.77 21.01 22.11
N LEU A 82 -4.67 21.48 22.66
CA LEU A 82 -4.30 21.28 24.05
C LEU A 82 -5.02 22.32 24.90
N ASP A 83 -6.19 22.01 25.40
CA ASP A 83 -7.04 22.88 26.20
C ASP A 83 -7.11 22.52 27.70
N GLY A 84 -6.38 21.47 28.11
CA GLY A 84 -6.35 20.98 29.48
C GLY A 84 -7.53 20.08 29.87
N SER A 85 -8.41 19.71 28.93
CA SER A 85 -9.58 18.87 29.19
C SER A 85 -9.25 17.39 29.46
N GLY A 86 -8.01 16.97 29.29
CA GLY A 86 -7.54 15.60 29.49
C GLY A 86 -6.83 15.01 28.28
N PRO A 87 -6.68 13.69 28.22
CA PRO A 87 -6.04 13.03 27.09
C PRO A 87 -6.90 13.20 25.82
N VAL A 88 -6.22 13.48 24.70
CA VAL A 88 -6.89 13.58 23.41
C VAL A 88 -7.30 12.18 22.95
N MET A 89 -8.61 11.98 22.81
CA MET A 89 -9.17 10.77 22.21
C MET A 89 -9.77 11.16 20.86
N LEU A 90 -9.28 10.55 19.80
CA LEU A 90 -9.87 10.68 18.47
C LEU A 90 -10.75 9.47 18.23
N ASP A 91 -12.01 9.71 17.91
CA ASP A 91 -12.92 8.64 17.55
C ASP A 91 -12.45 7.96 16.24
N PRO A 92 -12.38 6.63 16.20
CA PRO A 92 -12.10 5.94 14.97
C PRO A 92 -13.23 6.19 13.94
N PRO A 93 -12.91 6.26 12.63
CA PRO A 93 -13.94 6.44 11.61
C PRO A 93 -14.97 5.32 11.67
N SER A 94 -16.24 5.67 11.47
CA SER A 94 -17.31 4.68 11.39
C SER A 94 -17.18 3.83 10.12
N LEU A 95 -17.55 2.55 10.20
CA LEU A 95 -17.64 1.70 9.00
C LEU A 95 -18.71 2.19 8.01
N GLU A 96 -19.67 2.99 8.49
CA GLU A 96 -20.72 3.58 7.65
C GLU A 96 -20.19 4.68 6.73
N ASP A 97 -19.08 5.32 7.12
CA ASP A 97 -18.40 6.36 6.32
C ASP A 97 -17.65 5.78 5.13
N TRP A 98 -17.47 4.46 5.09
CA TRP A 98 -16.74 3.79 4.02
C TRP A 98 -17.66 3.46 2.84
N PRO A 99 -17.16 3.61 1.60
CA PRO A 99 -17.94 3.22 0.43
C PRO A 99 -18.31 1.74 0.50
N LYS A 100 -19.59 1.44 0.31
CA LYS A 100 -20.05 0.04 0.17
C LYS A 100 -19.54 -0.50 -1.16
N LEU A 101 -18.49 -1.29 -1.12
CA LEU A 101 -17.98 -1.97 -2.31
C LEU A 101 -18.88 -3.15 -2.65
N THR A 102 -19.48 -3.13 -3.82
CA THR A 102 -20.13 -4.31 -4.39
C THR A 102 -19.09 -5.09 -5.17
N TYR A 103 -18.72 -6.26 -4.68
CA TYR A 103 -17.81 -7.15 -5.37
C TYR A 103 -18.57 -8.34 -5.94
N ASP A 104 -18.40 -8.58 -7.24
CA ASP A 104 -18.97 -9.74 -7.92
C ASP A 104 -18.04 -10.97 -7.72
N ALA A 105 -18.33 -11.72 -6.67
CA ALA A 105 -17.56 -12.92 -6.33
C ALA A 105 -17.62 -14.04 -7.40
N SER A 106 -18.48 -13.93 -8.41
CA SER A 106 -18.56 -14.90 -9.50
C SER A 106 -17.41 -14.77 -10.51
N LYS A 107 -16.72 -13.63 -10.52
CA LYS A 107 -15.66 -13.32 -11.49
C LYS A 107 -14.26 -13.81 -11.08
N GLY A 108 -14.11 -14.39 -9.90
CA GLY A 108 -12.82 -14.84 -9.39
C GLY A 108 -12.78 -16.33 -9.05
N THR A 109 -11.58 -16.91 -9.19
CA THR A 109 -11.33 -18.29 -8.74
C THR A 109 -11.10 -18.29 -7.24
N ARG A 110 -11.90 -19.03 -6.48
CA ARG A 110 -11.69 -19.19 -5.03
C ARG A 110 -10.47 -20.07 -4.77
N VAL A 111 -9.60 -19.63 -3.90
CA VAL A 111 -8.40 -20.34 -3.48
C VAL A 111 -8.37 -20.41 -1.96
N ASP A 112 -8.22 -21.61 -1.44
CA ASP A 112 -7.98 -21.86 -0.01
C ASP A 112 -6.47 -21.94 0.23
N LEU A 113 -5.92 -20.94 0.90
CA LEU A 113 -4.50 -20.85 1.20
C LEU A 113 -4.03 -21.83 2.29
N ASP A 114 -4.94 -22.40 3.05
CA ASP A 114 -4.58 -23.42 4.06
C ASP A 114 -4.34 -24.80 3.40
N ASN A 115 -4.83 -24.98 2.17
CA ASN A 115 -4.68 -26.19 1.37
C ASN A 115 -4.02 -25.94 0.00
N ILE A 116 -3.30 -24.83 -0.15
CA ILE A 116 -2.61 -24.49 -1.39
C ILE A 116 -1.43 -25.43 -1.65
N THR A 117 -1.20 -25.78 -2.92
CA THR A 117 -0.09 -26.62 -3.35
C THR A 117 0.71 -25.98 -4.47
N PRO A 118 1.99 -26.36 -4.67
CA PRO A 118 2.78 -25.91 -5.81
C PRO A 118 2.13 -26.15 -7.18
N ASP A 119 1.43 -27.30 -7.34
CA ASP A 119 0.73 -27.62 -8.59
C ASP A 119 -0.45 -26.69 -8.85
N MET A 120 -1.19 -26.31 -7.81
CA MET A 120 -2.25 -25.29 -7.94
C MET A 120 -1.67 -23.97 -8.41
N VAL A 121 -0.58 -23.51 -7.79
CA VAL A 121 0.10 -22.27 -8.17
C VAL A 121 0.59 -22.33 -9.61
N ALA A 122 1.18 -23.44 -10.03
CA ALA A 122 1.67 -23.63 -11.39
C ALA A 122 0.53 -23.66 -12.45
N SER A 123 -0.70 -23.92 -12.05
CA SER A 123 -1.87 -23.96 -12.95
C SER A 123 -2.44 -22.57 -13.25
N TRP A 124 -2.10 -21.56 -12.47
CA TRP A 124 -2.64 -20.21 -12.62
C TRP A 124 -2.11 -19.51 -13.87
N LYS A 125 -2.93 -18.64 -14.43
CA LYS A 125 -2.61 -17.89 -15.64
C LYS A 125 -2.43 -16.40 -15.31
N PRO A 126 -1.51 -15.72 -15.98
CA PRO A 126 -1.39 -14.27 -15.86
C PRO A 126 -2.72 -13.56 -16.14
N GLY A 127 -3.06 -12.57 -15.30
CA GLY A 127 -4.32 -11.83 -15.41
C GLY A 127 -5.55 -12.52 -14.80
N GLN A 128 -5.39 -13.72 -14.23
CA GLN A 128 -6.47 -14.40 -13.52
C GLN A 128 -6.78 -13.71 -12.20
N THR A 129 -8.06 -13.47 -11.93
CA THR A 129 -8.52 -12.97 -10.62
C THR A 129 -8.69 -14.12 -9.65
N LEU A 130 -8.02 -14.02 -8.50
CA LEU A 130 -8.06 -15.00 -7.43
C LEU A 130 -8.73 -14.43 -6.19
N LEU A 131 -9.61 -15.19 -5.56
CA LEU A 131 -10.25 -14.87 -4.29
C LEU A 131 -9.61 -15.71 -3.19
N LEU A 132 -8.62 -15.12 -2.54
CA LEU A 132 -7.81 -15.82 -1.54
C LEU A 132 -8.53 -15.86 -0.19
N ASN A 133 -8.61 -17.04 0.40
CA ASN A 133 -9.12 -17.27 1.75
C ASN A 133 -8.11 -18.11 2.53
N GLY A 134 -8.10 -17.99 3.85
CA GLY A 134 -7.18 -18.73 4.70
C GLY A 134 -6.05 -17.88 5.28
N LYS A 135 -5.03 -18.53 5.80
CA LYS A 135 -3.94 -17.90 6.54
C LYS A 135 -2.85 -17.37 5.61
N LEU A 136 -2.50 -16.11 5.79
CA LEU A 136 -1.40 -15.44 5.12
C LEU A 136 -0.26 -15.13 6.10
N LEU A 137 0.97 -15.29 5.63
CA LEU A 137 2.12 -14.70 6.30
C LEU A 137 2.25 -13.23 5.88
N THR A 138 2.66 -12.37 6.79
CA THR A 138 2.92 -10.96 6.50
C THR A 138 4.37 -10.61 6.74
N GLY A 139 4.97 -9.80 5.87
CA GLY A 139 6.36 -9.38 6.06
C GLY A 139 6.83 -8.42 4.97
N ARG A 140 7.68 -7.47 5.37
CA ARG A 140 8.31 -6.51 4.48
C ARG A 140 9.83 -6.54 4.65
N ASP A 141 10.50 -5.44 4.35
CA ASP A 141 11.96 -5.29 4.32
C ASP A 141 12.66 -5.87 5.56
N ALA A 142 12.23 -5.46 6.74
CA ALA A 142 12.85 -5.87 8.01
C ALA A 142 12.68 -7.37 8.27
N ALA A 143 11.50 -7.94 7.96
CA ALA A 143 11.24 -9.36 8.09
C ALA A 143 12.13 -10.17 7.15
N HIS A 144 12.20 -9.79 5.86
CA HIS A 144 13.04 -10.46 4.88
C HIS A 144 14.53 -10.37 5.23
N LYS A 145 14.99 -9.20 5.68
CA LYS A 145 16.37 -9.05 6.15
C LYS A 145 16.67 -9.95 7.34
N ARG A 146 15.78 -10.00 8.32
CA ARG A 146 15.92 -10.90 9.48
C ARG A 146 15.97 -12.37 9.06
N ILE A 147 15.09 -12.80 8.16
CA ILE A 147 15.10 -14.17 7.63
C ILE A 147 16.44 -14.48 6.96
N GLN A 148 16.94 -13.56 6.12
CA GLN A 148 18.24 -13.70 5.47
C GLN A 148 19.38 -13.88 6.50
N ASP A 149 19.40 -13.06 7.55
CA ASP A 149 20.42 -13.14 8.59
C ASP A 149 20.35 -14.43 9.40
N MET A 150 19.13 -14.90 9.69
CA MET A 150 18.91 -16.17 10.40
C MET A 150 19.37 -17.37 9.55
N LEU A 151 19.01 -17.39 8.26
CA LEU A 151 19.46 -18.44 7.34
C LEU A 151 20.98 -18.46 7.20
N ALA A 152 21.63 -17.29 7.10
CA ALA A 152 23.09 -17.19 7.02
C ALA A 152 23.79 -17.73 8.27
N LYS A 153 23.15 -17.70 9.43
CA LYS A 153 23.65 -18.23 10.70
C LYS A 153 23.23 -19.69 10.96
N GLY A 154 22.41 -20.28 10.09
CA GLY A 154 21.83 -21.62 10.32
C GLY A 154 20.81 -21.65 11.46
N GLU A 155 20.23 -20.51 11.81
CA GLU A 155 19.20 -20.42 12.86
C GLU A 155 17.85 -20.90 12.36
N LYS A 156 17.04 -21.47 13.26
CA LYS A 156 15.66 -21.88 12.95
C LYS A 156 14.79 -20.64 12.69
N LEU A 157 14.06 -20.66 11.58
CA LEU A 157 13.13 -19.59 11.25
C LEU A 157 11.95 -19.54 12.23
N PRO A 158 11.37 -18.34 12.47
CA PRO A 158 10.29 -18.15 13.44
C PRO A 158 8.97 -18.80 13.02
N VAL A 159 8.79 -19.06 11.72
CA VAL A 159 7.62 -19.71 11.15
C VAL A 159 8.05 -20.65 10.02
N ASP A 160 7.21 -21.63 9.70
CA ASP A 160 7.37 -22.47 8.52
C ASP A 160 6.76 -21.76 7.31
N PHE A 161 7.56 -21.59 6.26
CA PHE A 161 7.18 -20.95 5.00
C PHE A 161 6.79 -21.98 3.91
N THR A 162 6.97 -23.27 4.17
CA THR A 162 6.72 -24.32 3.19
C THR A 162 5.27 -24.28 2.73
N ASP A 163 5.08 -24.23 1.41
CA ASP A 163 3.77 -24.14 0.77
C ASP A 163 2.91 -22.97 1.25
N ARG A 164 3.54 -21.87 1.65
CA ARG A 164 2.83 -20.68 2.14
C ARG A 164 2.93 -19.53 1.16
N VAL A 165 2.05 -18.55 1.36
CA VAL A 165 2.03 -17.27 0.65
C VAL A 165 2.36 -16.15 1.62
N ILE A 166 3.23 -15.22 1.21
CA ILE A 166 3.55 -14.02 1.98
C ILE A 166 2.94 -12.78 1.36
N TYR A 167 2.29 -11.97 2.18
CA TYR A 167 1.75 -10.67 1.80
C TYR A 167 2.71 -9.57 2.27
N TYR A 168 3.16 -8.76 1.32
CA TYR A 168 4.08 -7.64 1.58
C TYR A 168 3.36 -6.48 2.23
N VAL A 169 3.02 -6.65 3.49
CA VAL A 169 2.25 -5.69 4.27
C VAL A 169 2.81 -5.61 5.70
N GLY A 170 2.58 -4.49 6.34
CA GLY A 170 2.66 -4.35 7.79
C GLY A 170 1.26 -3.98 8.27
N PRO A 171 0.45 -4.96 8.69
CA PRO A 171 -0.90 -4.69 9.17
C PRO A 171 -0.87 -3.80 10.42
N VAL A 172 -1.91 -2.99 10.57
CA VAL A 172 -2.16 -2.21 11.78
C VAL A 172 -2.97 -3.08 12.74
N ASP A 173 -2.83 -2.84 14.03
CA ASP A 173 -3.65 -3.52 15.04
C ASP A 173 -5.14 -3.17 14.84
N PRO A 174 -6.05 -4.12 15.07
CA PRO A 174 -7.48 -3.86 14.98
C PRO A 174 -7.94 -2.90 16.07
N VAL A 175 -8.91 -2.08 15.76
CA VAL A 175 -9.49 -1.08 16.67
C VAL A 175 -10.82 -1.58 17.27
N ARG A 176 -11.47 -2.52 16.58
CA ARG A 176 -12.76 -3.14 16.93
C ARG A 176 -12.59 -4.66 16.92
N ASP A 177 -13.66 -5.38 16.66
CA ASP A 177 -13.67 -6.85 16.57
C ASP A 177 -13.15 -7.39 15.22
N GLU A 178 -12.38 -6.60 14.48
CA GLU A 178 -11.75 -7.05 13.26
C GLU A 178 -10.64 -8.09 13.56
N VAL A 179 -10.45 -9.03 12.65
CA VAL A 179 -9.35 -10.03 12.74
C VAL A 179 -7.99 -9.33 12.67
N MET A 180 -7.89 -8.23 11.91
CA MET A 180 -6.73 -7.38 11.76
C MET A 180 -7.18 -5.99 11.33
N GLY A 181 -6.40 -4.98 11.63
CA GLY A 181 -6.63 -3.62 11.16
C GLY A 181 -6.23 -3.42 9.69
N PRO A 182 -6.21 -2.18 9.22
CA PRO A 182 -5.86 -1.86 7.83
C PRO A 182 -4.57 -2.53 7.36
N ALA A 183 -4.61 -3.15 6.18
CA ALA A 183 -3.53 -3.96 5.62
C ALA A 183 -3.38 -3.70 4.11
N GLY A 184 -2.81 -2.56 3.74
CA GLY A 184 -2.51 -2.20 2.35
C GLY A 184 -1.14 -2.74 1.88
N PRO A 185 -1.04 -3.27 0.66
CA PRO A 185 0.21 -3.82 0.16
C PRO A 185 1.28 -2.76 -0.03
N THR A 186 2.55 -3.12 0.22
CA THR A 186 3.69 -2.27 -0.13
C THR A 186 4.23 -2.60 -1.53
N THR A 187 5.01 -1.68 -2.10
CA THR A 187 5.68 -1.88 -3.39
C THR A 187 6.62 -3.09 -3.34
N ALA A 188 6.39 -4.05 -4.22
CA ALA A 188 7.04 -5.36 -4.18
C ALA A 188 8.51 -5.34 -4.60
N THR A 189 8.92 -4.41 -5.47
CA THR A 189 10.32 -4.28 -5.94
C THR A 189 11.35 -4.13 -4.83
N ARG A 190 10.94 -3.63 -3.67
CA ARG A 190 11.80 -3.54 -2.48
C ARG A 190 12.24 -4.91 -1.97
N MET A 191 11.44 -5.95 -2.21
CA MET A 191 11.71 -7.33 -1.82
C MET A 191 12.41 -8.15 -2.90
N ASP A 192 12.65 -7.59 -4.10
CA ASP A 192 13.23 -8.33 -5.22
C ASP A 192 14.57 -8.99 -4.90
N LYS A 193 15.43 -8.27 -4.18
CA LYS A 193 16.72 -8.78 -3.72
C LYS A 193 16.65 -10.00 -2.79
N PHE A 194 15.51 -10.25 -2.19
CA PHE A 194 15.30 -11.38 -1.29
C PHE A 194 14.55 -12.53 -1.96
N THR A 195 13.98 -12.32 -3.14
CA THR A 195 13.05 -13.26 -3.78
C THR A 195 13.67 -14.63 -4.02
N GLU A 196 14.86 -14.68 -4.63
CA GLU A 196 15.55 -15.96 -4.88
C GLU A 196 15.81 -16.73 -3.58
N MET A 197 16.30 -16.05 -2.56
CA MET A 197 16.56 -16.66 -1.25
C MET A 197 15.27 -17.19 -0.60
N MET A 198 14.19 -16.42 -0.63
CA MET A 198 12.90 -16.85 -0.05
C MET A 198 12.36 -18.08 -0.77
N LEU A 199 12.38 -18.11 -2.09
CA LEU A 199 11.86 -19.24 -2.87
C LEU A 199 12.73 -20.49 -2.76
N SER A 200 14.07 -20.34 -2.78
CA SER A 200 15.00 -21.48 -2.77
C SER A 200 15.21 -22.09 -1.37
N SER A 201 15.16 -21.28 -0.32
CA SER A 201 15.63 -21.70 1.01
C SER A 201 14.50 -21.88 2.02
N THR A 202 13.28 -21.42 1.72
CA THR A 202 12.19 -21.48 2.69
C THR A 202 10.99 -22.32 2.25
N GLY A 203 10.92 -22.70 0.98
CA GLY A 203 9.76 -23.41 0.42
C GLY A 203 8.53 -22.53 0.17
N LEU A 204 8.70 -21.19 0.20
CA LEU A 204 7.64 -20.25 -0.11
C LEU A 204 7.17 -20.42 -1.57
N ILE A 205 5.85 -20.43 -1.83
CA ILE A 205 5.29 -20.66 -3.17
C ILE A 205 4.55 -19.48 -3.78
N GLY A 206 4.29 -18.43 -3.01
CA GLY A 206 3.58 -17.26 -3.53
C GLY A 206 3.85 -15.98 -2.75
N MET A 207 3.70 -14.86 -3.43
CA MET A 207 3.91 -13.53 -2.88
C MET A 207 2.79 -12.60 -3.33
N ILE A 208 2.32 -11.74 -2.44
CA ILE A 208 1.32 -10.70 -2.73
C ILE A 208 1.93 -9.33 -2.45
N GLY A 209 1.75 -8.40 -3.37
CA GLY A 209 2.21 -7.03 -3.22
C GLY A 209 1.56 -6.10 -4.22
N LYS A 210 2.11 -4.92 -4.40
CA LYS A 210 1.69 -3.98 -5.43
C LYS A 210 2.84 -3.57 -6.35
N ALA A 211 2.49 -3.04 -7.53
CA ALA A 211 3.40 -2.68 -8.60
C ALA A 211 4.17 -3.87 -9.19
N GLU A 212 4.94 -3.60 -10.22
CA GLU A 212 5.70 -4.59 -10.97
C GLU A 212 6.89 -5.15 -10.17
N ARG A 213 7.40 -6.28 -10.66
CA ARG A 213 8.63 -6.89 -10.16
C ARG A 213 9.79 -6.62 -11.12
N GLY A 214 10.97 -6.47 -10.57
CA GLY A 214 12.19 -6.34 -11.38
C GLY A 214 12.63 -7.66 -12.01
N PRO A 215 13.54 -7.60 -13.01
CA PRO A 215 13.99 -8.79 -13.77
C PRO A 215 14.50 -9.93 -12.88
N VAL A 216 15.27 -9.63 -11.85
CA VAL A 216 15.82 -10.62 -10.92
C VAL A 216 14.70 -11.42 -10.22
N ALA A 217 13.66 -10.75 -9.80
CA ALA A 217 12.53 -11.41 -9.15
C ALA A 217 11.70 -12.23 -10.15
N ILE A 218 11.50 -11.71 -11.37
CA ILE A 218 10.79 -12.43 -12.43
C ILE A 218 11.50 -13.76 -12.77
N GLU A 219 12.82 -13.75 -12.92
CA GLU A 219 13.58 -14.96 -13.18
C GLU A 219 13.53 -15.96 -12.01
N ALA A 220 13.60 -15.47 -10.78
CA ALA A 220 13.44 -16.32 -9.59
C ALA A 220 12.04 -16.96 -9.53
N ILE A 221 10.98 -16.18 -9.75
CA ILE A 221 9.59 -16.65 -9.78
C ILE A 221 9.42 -17.74 -10.84
N LYS A 222 9.94 -17.52 -12.05
CA LYS A 222 9.92 -18.49 -13.14
C LYS A 222 10.67 -19.76 -12.79
N LYS A 223 11.90 -19.64 -12.29
CA LYS A 223 12.77 -20.75 -11.91
C LYS A 223 12.12 -21.66 -10.86
N HIS A 224 11.50 -21.08 -9.85
CA HIS A 224 10.86 -21.81 -8.74
C HIS A 224 9.37 -22.12 -8.98
N LYS A 225 8.83 -21.81 -10.16
CA LYS A 225 7.41 -22.02 -10.52
C LYS A 225 6.45 -21.46 -9.46
N SER A 226 6.81 -20.34 -8.86
CA SER A 226 6.00 -19.64 -7.87
C SER A 226 5.09 -18.59 -8.53
N ALA A 227 4.26 -17.92 -7.74
CA ALA A 227 3.40 -16.86 -8.24
C ALA A 227 3.65 -15.52 -7.52
N TYR A 228 3.52 -14.44 -8.27
CA TYR A 228 3.35 -13.10 -7.73
C TYR A 228 1.94 -12.61 -8.05
N MET A 229 1.22 -12.21 -7.03
CA MET A 229 -0.15 -11.70 -7.12
C MET A 229 -0.15 -10.20 -6.77
N MET A 230 -0.89 -9.44 -7.54
CA MET A 230 -1.07 -8.01 -7.33
C MET A 230 -2.40 -7.76 -6.63
N ALA A 231 -2.37 -7.00 -5.50
CA ALA A 231 -3.55 -6.64 -4.71
C ALA A 231 -3.68 -5.11 -4.63
#